data_a6373884835d6cc817021ba5243b63d9
#
_entry.id   a6373884835d6cc817021ba5243b63d9
#
_cell.length_a   1.000
_cell.length_b   1.000
_cell.length_c   1.000
_cell.angle_alpha   90.00
_cell.angle_beta   90.00
_cell.angle_gamma   90.00
#
_symmetry.space_group_name_H-M   'P 1'
#
loop_
_entity.id
_entity.type
_entity.pdbx_description
1 polymer ?
#
loop_
_entity_poly.entity_id
_entity_poly.type
_entity_poly.pdbx_seq_one_letter_code
_entity_poly.pdbx_strand_id
1 'polypeptide(L)'
;MEYQGFITKDSAPFNPLELAKETEKLCVRGSSRKYTDFYCTGVYGGISTGYLVGCCLRCVFCWVSLSRDFPYKYGEFFTPEEVFEMLLSNARKAKVKKLRISGGEPTLGKAHLLRVLDLVDDTNFFFVLETNGILLGKEPEYVKALKKYRNLYV
;
A
#
# COMPACT_ATOMS: atom_id res chain seq x y z
N MET A 1 19.04 12.76 7.34
CA MET A 1 17.74 13.36 7.76
C MET A 1 17.07 12.37 8.68
N GLU A 2 16.85 12.73 9.93
CA GLU A 2 16.12 11.86 10.86
C GLU A 2 14.66 11.75 10.41
N TYR A 3 14.14 10.53 10.25
CA TYR A 3 12.74 10.31 9.88
C TYR A 3 11.85 10.84 11.02
N GLN A 4 11.07 11.89 10.75
CA GLN A 4 10.14 12.42 11.74
C GLN A 4 8.98 11.43 11.91
N GLY A 5 9.02 10.64 12.97
CA GLY A 5 8.02 9.63 13.28
C GLY A 5 6.65 10.24 13.55
N PHE A 6 6.40 10.74 14.70
CA PHE A 6 5.07 11.14 15.13
C PHE A 6 4.77 12.62 14.89
N ILE A 7 3.61 12.93 14.30
CA ILE A 7 3.10 14.31 14.29
C ILE A 7 2.46 14.59 15.65
N THR A 8 3.07 15.50 16.41
CA THR A 8 2.47 16.12 17.58
C THR A 8 1.81 17.44 17.17
N LYS A 9 1.05 18.06 18.08
CA LYS A 9 0.48 19.41 17.88
C LYS A 9 1.54 20.49 17.58
N ASP A 10 2.79 20.23 17.93
CA ASP A 10 3.93 21.14 17.75
C ASP A 10 4.78 20.79 16.51
N SER A 11 4.33 19.84 15.68
CA SER A 11 5.09 19.44 14.49
C SER A 11 5.07 20.52 13.41
N ALA A 12 6.23 20.75 12.81
CA ALA A 12 6.36 21.67 11.68
C ALA A 12 5.63 21.15 10.44
N PRO A 13 5.16 22.03 9.55
CA PRO A 13 4.67 21.64 8.25
C PRO A 13 5.70 20.80 7.47
N PHE A 14 5.26 19.80 6.71
CA PHE A 14 6.10 18.95 5.91
C PHE A 14 5.60 18.88 4.45
N ASN A 15 6.52 18.57 3.53
CA ASN A 15 6.18 18.33 2.14
C ASN A 15 5.89 16.82 1.94
N PRO A 16 4.66 16.41 1.59
CA PRO A 16 4.32 15.00 1.42
C PRO A 16 5.08 14.31 0.29
N LEU A 17 5.52 15.04 -0.75
CA LEU A 17 6.30 14.47 -1.85
C LEU A 17 7.76 14.19 -1.44
N GLU A 18 8.33 15.02 -0.59
CA GLU A 18 9.66 14.76 -0.01
C GLU A 18 9.58 13.59 0.97
N LEU A 19 8.57 13.58 1.82
CA LEU A 19 8.31 12.50 2.75
C LEU A 19 8.06 11.16 2.02
N ALA A 20 7.40 11.18 0.85
CA ALA A 20 7.22 10.01 0.01
C ALA A 20 8.57 9.40 -0.39
N LYS A 21 9.50 10.22 -0.90
CA LYS A 21 10.84 9.77 -1.30
C LYS A 21 11.62 9.15 -0.14
N GLU A 22 11.59 9.79 1.03
CA GLU A 22 12.27 9.26 2.21
C GLU A 22 11.63 7.95 2.71
N THR A 23 10.30 7.88 2.68
CA THR A 23 9.56 6.66 3.06
C THR A 23 9.87 5.51 2.08
N GLU A 24 9.95 5.77 0.78
CA GLU A 24 10.29 4.75 -0.22
C GLU A 24 11.67 4.13 0.05
N LYS A 25 12.69 4.92 0.41
CA LYS A 25 14.03 4.40 0.77
C LYS A 25 13.99 3.38 1.90
N LEU A 26 13.02 3.49 2.82
CA LEU A 26 12.87 2.61 3.98
C LEU A 26 11.96 1.39 3.70
N CYS A 27 11.00 1.55 2.80
CA CYS A 27 9.92 0.60 2.59
C CYS A 27 9.96 -0.14 1.26
N VAL A 28 10.81 0.29 0.33
CA VAL A 28 10.96 -0.31 -1.01
C VAL A 28 12.38 -0.82 -1.19
N ARG A 29 12.53 -2.03 -1.71
CA ARG A 29 13.82 -2.63 -2.03
C ARG A 29 13.70 -3.37 -3.37
N GLY A 30 14.19 -2.77 -4.45
CA GLY A 30 13.94 -3.27 -5.79
C GLY A 30 12.44 -3.31 -6.09
N SER A 31 11.92 -4.49 -6.44
CA SER A 31 10.48 -4.71 -6.61
C SER A 31 9.74 -5.08 -5.31
N SER A 32 10.46 -5.32 -4.21
CA SER A 32 9.86 -5.72 -2.93
C SER A 32 9.37 -4.52 -2.13
N ARG A 33 8.34 -4.75 -1.31
CA ARG A 33 7.70 -3.75 -0.46
C ARG A 33 7.50 -4.29 0.95
N LYS A 34 7.53 -3.42 1.97
CA LYS A 34 7.30 -3.82 3.37
C LYS A 34 5.82 -3.96 3.71
N TYR A 35 5.48 -5.09 4.33
CA TYR A 35 4.15 -5.39 4.89
C TYR A 35 4.27 -5.84 6.33
N THR A 36 3.23 -5.55 7.14
CA THR A 36 3.11 -6.06 8.51
C THR A 36 2.36 -7.37 8.55
N ASP A 37 1.30 -7.51 7.74
CA ASP A 37 0.34 -8.62 7.86
C ASP A 37 -0.47 -8.86 6.60
N PHE A 38 -1.11 -10.06 6.52
CA PHE A 38 -2.03 -10.45 5.45
C PHE A 38 -3.19 -11.22 6.06
N TYR A 39 -4.39 -10.63 6.06
CA TYR A 39 -5.60 -11.30 6.54
C TYR A 39 -6.88 -10.79 5.88
N CYS A 40 -7.98 -11.53 6.06
CA CYS A 40 -9.28 -11.12 5.56
C CYS A 40 -10.04 -10.30 6.61
N THR A 41 -10.76 -9.29 6.14
CA THR A 41 -11.67 -8.47 6.96
C THR A 41 -13.06 -8.46 6.37
N GLY A 42 -14.07 -8.11 7.19
CA GLY A 42 -15.46 -8.01 6.76
C GLY A 42 -15.82 -6.74 5.95
N VAL A 43 -14.89 -5.78 5.84
CA VAL A 43 -15.15 -4.55 5.08
C VAL A 43 -15.44 -4.89 3.61
N TYR A 44 -16.19 -4.03 2.94
CA TYR A 44 -16.65 -4.25 1.54
C TYR A 44 -17.36 -5.61 1.31
N GLY A 45 -17.92 -6.22 2.36
CA GLY A 45 -18.57 -7.55 2.28
C GLY A 45 -17.58 -8.72 2.22
N GLY A 46 -16.37 -8.51 2.70
CA GLY A 46 -15.28 -9.49 2.75
C GLY A 46 -14.18 -9.22 1.72
N ILE A 47 -12.96 -9.04 2.22
CA ILE A 47 -11.79 -8.70 1.39
C ILE A 47 -10.50 -9.23 2.02
N SER A 48 -9.62 -9.79 1.20
CA SER A 48 -8.27 -10.18 1.59
C SER A 48 -7.33 -8.98 1.47
N THR A 49 -6.63 -8.64 2.53
CA THR A 49 -5.83 -7.41 2.61
C THR A 49 -4.40 -7.70 2.99
N GLY A 50 -3.44 -7.08 2.27
CA GLY A 50 -2.07 -6.91 2.69
C GLY A 50 -1.87 -5.51 3.31
N TYR A 51 -1.27 -5.46 4.49
CA TYR A 51 -1.09 -4.22 5.24
C TYR A 51 0.32 -3.68 5.10
N LEU A 52 0.44 -2.58 4.37
CA LEU A 52 1.71 -1.90 4.08
C LEU A 52 2.27 -1.11 5.26
N VAL A 53 3.57 -0.93 5.21
CA VAL A 53 4.34 -0.04 6.09
C VAL A 53 4.67 1.26 5.36
N GLY A 54 4.57 2.39 6.08
CA GLY A 54 4.98 3.70 5.59
C GLY A 54 3.93 4.43 4.75
N CYS A 55 3.88 5.75 4.91
CA CYS A 55 2.96 6.64 4.20
C CYS A 55 3.57 8.03 4.09
N CYS A 56 3.18 8.79 3.09
CA CYS A 56 3.60 10.19 2.89
C CYS A 56 2.69 11.22 3.55
N LEU A 57 1.63 10.78 4.24
CA LEU A 57 0.75 11.65 5.02
C LEU A 57 0.79 11.31 6.52
N ARG A 58 0.30 12.24 7.33
CA ARG A 58 0.24 12.15 8.80
C ARG A 58 -1.18 12.42 9.31
N CYS A 59 -2.15 11.67 8.74
CA CYS A 59 -3.57 11.81 9.13
C CYS A 59 -3.75 11.53 10.63
N VAL A 60 -4.40 12.43 11.34
CA VAL A 60 -4.60 12.33 12.81
C VAL A 60 -5.45 11.12 13.22
N PHE A 61 -6.30 10.65 12.33
CA PHE A 61 -7.17 9.47 12.51
C PHE A 61 -6.58 8.15 11.99
N CYS A 62 -5.28 8.12 11.64
CA CYS A 62 -4.66 6.95 11.03
C CYS A 62 -4.56 5.79 12.03
N TRP A 63 -5.22 4.67 11.72
CA TRP A 63 -5.25 3.48 12.56
C TRP A 63 -3.94 2.66 12.52
N VAL A 64 -3.06 2.90 11.54
CA VAL A 64 -1.73 2.28 11.40
C VAL A 64 -0.60 3.27 11.73
N SER A 65 -0.85 4.19 12.64
CA SER A 65 0.10 5.28 12.94
C SER A 65 1.52 4.80 13.25
N LEU A 66 1.69 3.70 13.97
CA LEU A 66 3.01 3.19 14.34
C LEU A 66 3.81 2.67 13.14
N SER A 67 3.22 1.82 12.29
CA SER A 67 3.91 1.31 11.09
C SER A 67 4.05 2.37 10.01
N ARG A 68 3.17 3.37 9.99
CA ARG A 68 3.28 4.56 9.16
C ARG A 68 4.49 5.41 9.54
N ASP A 69 4.66 5.70 10.84
CA ASP A 69 5.61 6.68 11.36
C ASP A 69 7.00 6.09 11.66
N PHE A 70 7.07 4.79 11.93
CA PHE A 70 8.31 4.08 12.23
C PHE A 70 8.58 2.92 11.27
N PRO A 71 8.64 3.18 9.94
CA PRO A 71 8.74 2.13 8.94
C PRO A 71 10.04 1.29 9.03
N TYR A 72 11.06 1.80 9.71
CA TYR A 72 12.30 1.08 9.98
C TYR A 72 12.16 0.01 11.07
N LYS A 73 11.13 0.12 11.94
CA LYS A 73 10.87 -0.83 13.04
C LYS A 73 9.88 -1.93 12.68
N TYR A 74 9.04 -1.72 11.66
CA TYR A 74 7.91 -2.59 11.37
C TYR A 74 8.03 -3.24 10.01
N GLY A 75 7.43 -4.43 9.91
CA GLY A 75 7.21 -5.15 8.66
C GLY A 75 8.44 -5.83 8.07
N GLU A 76 8.17 -6.73 7.15
CA GLU A 76 9.15 -7.48 6.37
C GLU A 76 8.95 -7.20 4.88
N PHE A 77 10.00 -7.45 4.08
CA PHE A 77 9.94 -7.25 2.64
C PHE A 77 9.36 -8.47 1.94
N PHE A 78 8.38 -8.23 1.08
CA PHE A 78 7.75 -9.23 0.22
C PHE A 78 7.86 -8.80 -1.24
N THR A 79 8.10 -9.75 -2.12
CA THR A 79 8.01 -9.56 -3.57
C THR A 79 6.55 -9.42 -4.00
N PRO A 80 6.26 -8.86 -5.18
CA PRO A 80 4.90 -8.80 -5.70
C PRO A 80 4.24 -10.19 -5.82
N GLU A 81 5.01 -11.20 -6.18
CA GLU A 81 4.57 -12.58 -6.31
C GLU A 81 4.16 -13.17 -4.96
N GLU A 82 4.98 -12.98 -3.92
CA GLU A 82 4.65 -13.42 -2.55
C GLU A 82 3.40 -12.72 -2.03
N VAL A 83 3.27 -11.41 -2.25
CA VAL A 83 2.08 -10.64 -1.86
C VAL A 83 0.83 -11.17 -2.56
N PHE A 84 0.91 -11.39 -3.87
CA PHE A 84 -0.20 -11.94 -4.64
C PHE A 84 -0.64 -13.32 -4.12
N GLU A 85 0.30 -14.24 -3.87
CA GLU A 85 0.01 -15.57 -3.34
C GLU A 85 -0.63 -15.53 -1.94
N MET A 86 -0.14 -14.65 -1.05
CA MET A 86 -0.71 -14.44 0.28
C MET A 86 -2.14 -13.93 0.21
N LEU A 87 -2.39 -12.90 -0.62
CA LEU A 87 -3.71 -12.33 -0.83
C LEU A 87 -4.69 -13.37 -1.41
N LEU A 88 -4.25 -14.11 -2.43
CA LEU A 88 -5.06 -15.10 -3.12
C LEU A 88 -5.40 -16.30 -2.22
N SER A 89 -4.41 -16.81 -1.48
CA SER A 89 -4.59 -17.91 -0.53
C SER A 89 -5.62 -17.55 0.54
N ASN A 90 -5.48 -16.37 1.15
CA ASN A 90 -6.42 -15.88 2.16
C ASN A 90 -7.83 -15.67 1.59
N ALA A 91 -7.94 -15.09 0.39
CA ALA A 91 -9.21 -14.87 -0.27
C ALA A 91 -9.95 -16.19 -0.58
N ARG A 92 -9.22 -17.19 -1.06
CA ARG A 92 -9.77 -18.53 -1.34
C ARG A 92 -10.25 -19.22 -0.07
N LYS A 93 -9.46 -19.20 1.02
CA LYS A 93 -9.82 -19.76 2.33
C LYS A 93 -11.09 -19.10 2.90
N ALA A 94 -11.18 -17.78 2.81
CA ALA A 94 -12.32 -17.00 3.28
C ALA A 94 -13.50 -16.95 2.30
N LYS A 95 -13.36 -17.52 1.09
CA LYS A 95 -14.35 -17.50 0.00
C LYS A 95 -14.79 -16.08 -0.41
N VAL A 96 -13.85 -15.14 -0.38
CA VAL A 96 -14.07 -13.76 -0.83
C VAL A 96 -13.49 -13.55 -2.22
N LYS A 97 -13.97 -12.53 -2.95
CA LYS A 97 -13.57 -12.24 -4.35
C LYS A 97 -12.84 -10.91 -4.49
N LYS A 98 -12.52 -10.26 -3.40
CA LYS A 98 -11.86 -8.96 -3.38
C LYS A 98 -10.50 -9.07 -2.72
N LEU A 99 -9.52 -8.42 -3.34
CA LEU A 99 -8.16 -8.26 -2.84
C LEU A 99 -7.91 -6.78 -2.59
N ARG A 100 -7.07 -6.46 -1.63
CA ARG A 100 -6.72 -5.09 -1.27
C ARG A 100 -5.30 -4.99 -0.76
N ILE A 101 -4.67 -3.86 -1.05
CA ILE A 101 -3.50 -3.38 -0.34
C ILE A 101 -3.89 -2.09 0.38
N SER A 102 -3.65 -2.02 1.68
CA SER A 102 -4.03 -0.91 2.55
C SER A 102 -3.00 -0.74 3.69
N GLY A 103 -3.31 0.05 4.72
CA GLY A 103 -2.43 0.32 5.85
C GLY A 103 -1.56 1.53 5.62
N GLY A 104 -0.36 1.36 5.06
CA GLY A 104 0.46 2.45 4.53
C GLY A 104 -0.06 2.96 3.18
N GLU A 105 0.73 3.76 2.47
CA GLU A 105 0.36 4.26 1.14
C GLU A 105 0.77 3.28 0.04
N PRO A 106 -0.18 2.67 -0.70
CA PRO A 106 0.13 1.68 -1.72
C PRO A 106 0.87 2.22 -2.94
N THR A 107 0.68 3.49 -3.27
CA THR A 107 1.32 4.10 -4.45
C THR A 107 2.82 4.39 -4.26
N LEU A 108 3.33 4.33 -3.03
CA LEU A 108 4.76 4.23 -2.77
C LEU A 108 5.28 2.89 -3.26
N GLY A 109 6.34 2.89 -4.08
CA GLY A 109 6.84 1.68 -4.72
C GLY A 109 6.00 1.28 -5.95
N LYS A 110 5.86 2.19 -6.90
CA LYS A 110 5.08 2.06 -8.14
C LYS A 110 5.28 0.72 -8.86
N ALA A 111 6.54 0.28 -9.02
CA ALA A 111 6.85 -0.98 -9.71
C ALA A 111 6.25 -2.19 -8.99
N HIS A 112 6.29 -2.21 -7.65
CA HIS A 112 5.68 -3.25 -6.84
C HIS A 112 4.16 -3.31 -7.06
N LEU A 113 3.47 -2.17 -6.92
CA LEU A 113 2.01 -2.12 -7.07
C LEU A 113 1.57 -2.56 -8.47
N LEU A 114 2.21 -2.04 -9.52
CA LEU A 114 1.86 -2.40 -10.90
C LEU A 114 2.07 -3.89 -11.15
N ARG A 115 3.15 -4.49 -10.61
CA ARG A 115 3.38 -5.92 -10.77
C ARG A 115 2.36 -6.78 -10.02
N VAL A 116 1.93 -6.39 -8.81
CA VAL A 116 0.82 -7.07 -8.11
C VAL A 116 -0.46 -6.98 -8.93
N LEU A 117 -0.76 -5.80 -9.49
CA LEU A 117 -1.95 -5.61 -10.32
C LEU A 117 -1.90 -6.44 -11.60
N ASP A 118 -0.75 -6.58 -12.26
CA ASP A 118 -0.58 -7.47 -13.42
C ASP A 118 -0.93 -8.92 -13.07
N LEU A 119 -0.47 -9.41 -11.91
CA LEU A 119 -0.78 -10.77 -11.45
C LEU A 119 -2.27 -10.95 -11.12
N VAL A 120 -2.91 -9.92 -10.58
CA VAL A 120 -4.35 -9.95 -10.27
C VAL A 120 -5.19 -9.89 -11.55
N ASP A 121 -4.79 -9.13 -12.54
CA ASP A 121 -5.54 -8.93 -13.80
C ASP A 121 -5.70 -10.24 -14.60
N ASP A 122 -4.78 -11.19 -14.43
CA ASP A 122 -4.87 -12.55 -14.96
C ASP A 122 -5.89 -13.44 -14.21
N THR A 123 -6.62 -12.89 -13.25
CA THR A 123 -7.58 -13.61 -12.42
C THR A 123 -9.00 -13.02 -12.51
N ASN A 124 -9.97 -13.69 -11.87
CA ASN A 124 -11.34 -13.19 -11.72
C ASN A 124 -11.56 -12.46 -10.36
N PHE A 125 -10.49 -11.98 -9.72
CA PHE A 125 -10.59 -11.21 -8.49
C PHE A 125 -10.69 -9.71 -8.79
N PHE A 126 -11.43 -9.00 -7.94
CA PHE A 126 -11.44 -7.54 -7.92
C PHE A 126 -10.34 -7.03 -7.01
N PHE A 127 -9.71 -5.92 -7.40
CA PHE A 127 -8.71 -5.27 -6.58
C PHE A 127 -9.20 -3.89 -6.13
N VAL A 128 -9.10 -3.61 -4.83
CA VAL A 128 -9.41 -2.30 -4.24
C VAL A 128 -8.10 -1.62 -3.86
N LEU A 129 -7.85 -0.47 -4.44
CA LEU A 129 -6.71 0.39 -4.16
C LEU A 129 -7.15 1.56 -3.27
N GLU A 130 -6.84 1.52 -2.00
CA GLU A 130 -7.05 2.63 -1.08
C GLU A 130 -5.79 3.50 -1.03
N THR A 131 -5.86 4.68 -1.59
CA THR A 131 -4.72 5.61 -1.70
C THR A 131 -5.09 7.02 -1.26
N ASN A 132 -4.12 7.77 -0.76
CA ASN A 132 -4.27 9.20 -0.49
C ASN A 132 -4.20 10.06 -1.76
N GLY A 133 -3.86 9.49 -2.90
CA GLY A 133 -3.85 10.13 -4.20
C GLY A 133 -2.69 11.08 -4.49
N ILE A 134 -1.81 11.37 -3.53
CA ILE A 134 -0.72 12.38 -3.68
C ILE A 134 0.18 12.05 -4.85
N LEU A 135 0.67 10.81 -4.96
CA LEU A 135 1.55 10.41 -6.07
C LEU A 135 0.79 10.29 -7.40
N LEU A 136 -0.47 9.89 -7.36
CA LEU A 136 -1.31 9.85 -8.58
C LEU A 136 -1.55 11.25 -9.13
N GLY A 137 -1.80 12.23 -8.27
CA GLY A 137 -1.92 13.64 -8.67
C GLY A 137 -0.62 14.24 -9.21
N LYS A 138 0.53 13.77 -8.72
CA LYS A 138 1.85 14.23 -9.16
C LYS A 138 2.30 13.61 -10.49
N GLU A 139 1.91 12.34 -10.75
CA GLU A 139 2.39 11.56 -11.91
C GLU A 139 1.23 11.10 -12.80
N PRO A 140 0.83 11.89 -13.84
CA PRO A 140 -0.23 11.48 -14.76
C PRO A 140 0.01 10.13 -15.44
N GLU A 141 1.26 9.78 -15.70
CA GLU A 141 1.64 8.48 -16.28
C GLU A 141 1.37 7.30 -15.32
N TYR A 142 1.34 7.55 -14.01
CA TYR A 142 0.92 6.54 -13.05
C TYR A 142 -0.58 6.24 -13.20
N VAL A 143 -1.39 7.28 -13.31
CA VAL A 143 -2.84 7.14 -13.56
C VAL A 143 -3.10 6.42 -14.88
N LYS A 144 -2.35 6.74 -15.95
CA LYS A 144 -2.44 6.03 -17.24
C LYS A 144 -2.12 4.55 -17.11
N ALA A 145 -1.08 4.21 -16.33
CA ALA A 145 -0.71 2.82 -16.09
C ALA A 145 -1.81 2.04 -15.35
N LEU A 146 -2.55 2.69 -14.44
CA LEU A 146 -3.66 2.05 -13.70
C LEU A 146 -4.91 1.82 -14.58
N LYS A 147 -5.14 2.64 -15.59
CA LYS A 147 -6.34 2.53 -16.46
C LYS A 147 -6.45 1.22 -17.24
N LYS A 148 -5.38 0.47 -17.41
CA LYS A 148 -5.42 -0.81 -18.15
C LYS A 148 -6.12 -1.92 -17.37
N TYR A 149 -6.19 -1.85 -16.04
CA TYR A 149 -6.76 -2.89 -15.19
C TYR A 149 -8.28 -2.77 -15.07
N ARG A 150 -9.01 -3.76 -15.60
CA ARG A 150 -10.49 -3.73 -15.67
C ARG A 150 -11.16 -3.98 -14.33
N ASN A 151 -10.54 -4.77 -13.46
CA ASN A 151 -11.06 -5.15 -12.15
C ASN A 151 -10.48 -4.32 -11.01
N LEU A 152 -9.91 -3.14 -11.29
CA LEU A 152 -9.35 -2.22 -10.32
C LEU A 152 -10.39 -1.16 -9.93
N TYR A 153 -10.59 -0.98 -8.62
CA TYR A 153 -11.34 0.10 -8.01
C TYR A 153 -10.40 0.98 -7.18
N VAL A 154 -10.47 2.29 -7.36
CA VAL A 154 -9.63 3.28 -6.66
C VAL A 154 -10.50 4.22 -5.84
#